data_6f8b4896fde5a399290ebb30e3d70500
#
_entry.id   6f8b4896fde5a399290ebb30e3d70500
#
_cell.length_a   1.000
_cell.length_b   1.000
_cell.length_c   1.000
_cell.angle_alpha   90.00
_cell.angle_beta   90.00
_cell.angle_gamma   90.00
#
_symmetry.space_group_name_H-M   'P 1'
#
loop_
_entity.id
_entity.type
_entity.pdbx_description
1 polymer ?
#
loop_
_entity_poly.entity_id
_entity_poly.type
_entity_poly.pdbx_seq_one_letter_code
_entity_poly.pdbx_strand_id
1 'polypeptide(L)'
;MTIKRGWTKVGLVLALTIAPVPAMAQGLGLNASDGEAFLNAVKEGDANKALELANQPGSRVANYRGYKGDTALHIVTRKRELQWVGFLLNKGADPNIGDSNGDTPLIIAAGIGFEEAAAYMLAKGAKVDAINRRGETALAVAVQQRQPRLVELLLKAGANPDKADRVSGYSPRDYAKRDTRNPQILRLIETIKPTKKAVSGPVIN
;
A
#
# COMPACT_ATOMS: atom_id res chain seq x y z
N MET A 1 86.89 2.30 15.62
CA MET A 1 86.13 3.54 15.72
C MET A 1 85.01 3.50 14.70
N THR A 2 83.80 3.09 15.08
CA THR A 2 82.74 2.64 14.19
C THR A 2 81.54 3.54 14.36
N ILE A 3 81.21 4.31 13.30
CA ILE A 3 80.07 5.23 13.29
C ILE A 3 78.83 4.46 12.78
N LYS A 4 77.85 4.26 13.65
CA LYS A 4 76.54 3.74 13.25
C LYS A 4 75.64 4.87 12.84
N ARG A 5 75.24 4.90 11.56
CA ARG A 5 74.20 5.77 11.02
C ARG A 5 72.83 5.16 11.29
N GLY A 6 72.03 5.81 12.14
CA GLY A 6 70.59 5.49 12.34
C GLY A 6 69.75 6.07 11.22
N TRP A 7 68.95 5.23 10.61
CA TRP A 7 67.92 5.65 9.66
C TRP A 7 66.61 5.77 10.42
N THR A 8 66.15 6.99 10.56
CA THR A 8 64.78 7.28 11.02
C THR A 8 63.85 7.07 9.82
N LYS A 9 62.96 6.10 9.93
CA LYS A 9 61.84 5.91 8.98
C LYS A 9 60.78 6.98 9.28
N VAL A 10 60.68 7.94 8.39
CA VAL A 10 59.55 8.88 8.35
C VAL A 10 58.38 8.11 7.73
N GLY A 11 57.43 7.72 8.55
CA GLY A 11 56.18 7.15 8.12
C GLY A 11 55.27 8.24 7.56
N LEU A 12 55.07 8.24 6.25
CA LEU A 12 54.10 9.09 5.58
C LEU A 12 52.68 8.54 5.91
N VAL A 13 52.01 9.13 6.88
CA VAL A 13 50.60 8.88 7.13
C VAL A 13 49.84 9.68 6.07
N LEU A 14 49.38 8.97 5.01
CA LEU A 14 48.40 9.52 4.10
C LEU A 14 47.06 9.62 4.87
N ALA A 15 46.76 10.80 5.40
CA ALA A 15 45.44 11.13 5.85
C ALA A 15 44.53 11.22 4.62
N LEU A 16 43.74 10.15 4.39
CA LEU A 16 42.64 10.19 3.42
C LEU A 16 41.60 11.17 4.00
N THR A 17 41.68 12.41 3.61
CA THR A 17 40.59 13.37 3.82
C THR A 17 39.44 12.93 2.95
N ILE A 18 38.44 12.25 3.54
CA ILE A 18 37.16 12.07 2.90
C ILE A 18 36.55 13.48 2.79
N ALA A 19 36.64 14.04 1.60
CA ALA A 19 35.93 15.27 1.30
C ALA A 19 34.44 15.05 1.51
N PRO A 20 33.71 15.97 2.14
CA PRO A 20 32.26 15.85 2.24
C PRO A 20 31.68 15.84 0.82
N VAL A 21 30.96 14.80 0.49
CA VAL A 21 30.19 14.71 -0.76
C VAL A 21 29.33 15.97 -0.85
N PRO A 22 29.46 16.77 -1.92
CA PRO A 22 28.69 18.00 -2.01
C PRO A 22 27.20 17.72 -1.97
N ALA A 23 26.49 18.56 -1.23
CA ALA A 23 25.04 18.54 -0.97
C ALA A 23 24.15 18.72 -2.23
N MET A 24 24.50 18.08 -3.35
CA MET A 24 23.74 18.13 -4.61
C MET A 24 22.72 16.99 -4.77
N ALA A 25 22.57 16.10 -3.77
CA ALA A 25 21.54 15.06 -3.74
C ALA A 25 20.25 15.47 -2.98
N GLN A 26 20.13 16.72 -2.56
CA GLN A 26 18.95 17.22 -1.83
C GLN A 26 17.76 17.60 -2.75
N GLY A 27 17.82 17.29 -4.03
CA GLY A 27 16.82 17.70 -5.03
C GLY A 27 15.69 16.72 -5.32
N LEU A 28 15.66 15.52 -4.73
CA LEU A 28 14.59 14.55 -4.92
C LEU A 28 14.12 14.05 -3.54
N GLY A 29 13.29 14.81 -2.89
CA GLY A 29 12.64 14.66 -1.57
C GLY A 29 12.24 13.27 -1.06
N LEU A 30 13.11 12.27 -1.17
CA LEU A 30 12.96 10.94 -0.61
C LEU A 30 14.30 10.50 -0.01
N ASN A 31 14.61 11.00 1.19
CA ASN A 31 15.57 10.29 2.01
C ASN A 31 14.92 8.99 2.45
N ALA A 32 15.54 7.83 2.12
CA ALA A 32 15.07 6.53 2.60
C ALA A 32 14.91 6.53 4.14
N SER A 33 15.70 7.35 4.85
CA SER A 33 15.60 7.59 6.28
C SER A 33 14.26 8.22 6.70
N ASP A 34 13.73 9.19 5.94
CA ASP A 34 12.48 9.88 6.30
C ASP A 34 11.26 8.98 6.05
N GLY A 35 11.31 8.17 4.99
CA GLY A 35 10.30 7.16 4.70
C GLY A 35 10.22 6.10 5.79
N GLU A 36 11.37 5.58 6.23
CA GLU A 36 11.42 4.59 7.31
C GLU A 36 11.01 5.20 8.65
N ALA A 37 11.46 6.43 8.95
CA ALA A 37 11.04 7.16 10.14
C ALA A 37 9.52 7.39 10.15
N PHE A 38 8.93 7.70 8.98
CA PHE A 38 7.49 7.86 8.84
C PHE A 38 6.74 6.54 9.09
N LEU A 39 7.19 5.41 8.49
CA LEU A 39 6.58 4.11 8.75
C LEU A 39 6.65 3.72 10.22
N ASN A 40 7.77 4.02 10.90
CA ASN A 40 7.92 3.73 12.31
C ASN A 40 6.99 4.61 13.16
N ALA A 41 6.91 5.91 12.89
CA ALA A 41 5.95 6.80 13.53
C ALA A 41 4.50 6.30 13.39
N VAL A 42 4.11 5.85 12.18
CA VAL A 42 2.77 5.26 11.95
C VAL A 42 2.59 3.94 12.69
N LYS A 43 3.62 3.07 12.75
CA LYS A 43 3.55 1.81 13.52
C LYS A 43 3.37 2.05 15.02
N GLU A 44 4.02 3.08 15.55
CA GLU A 44 3.99 3.46 16.96
C GLU A 44 2.78 4.31 17.32
N GLY A 45 2.07 4.84 16.32
CA GLY A 45 0.93 5.74 16.51
C GLY A 45 1.34 7.17 16.86
N ASP A 46 2.62 7.55 16.62
CA ASP A 46 3.11 8.91 16.82
C ASP A 46 2.60 9.85 15.70
N ALA A 47 1.42 10.42 15.97
CA ALA A 47 0.78 11.32 15.03
C ALA A 47 1.58 12.62 14.80
N ASN A 48 2.29 13.12 15.82
CA ASN A 48 3.06 14.35 15.71
C ASN A 48 4.24 14.16 14.76
N LYS A 49 5.00 13.09 14.95
CA LYS A 49 6.13 12.77 14.08
C LYS A 49 5.70 12.44 12.67
N ALA A 50 4.62 11.69 12.49
CA ALA A 50 4.07 11.38 11.19
C ALA A 50 3.60 12.65 10.46
N LEU A 51 2.92 13.58 11.16
CA LEU A 51 2.51 14.87 10.59
C LEU A 51 3.71 15.73 10.17
N GLU A 52 4.73 15.83 11.03
CA GLU A 52 5.96 16.56 10.73
C GLU A 52 6.57 16.08 9.41
N LEU A 53 6.76 14.76 9.26
CA LEU A 53 7.38 14.17 8.08
C LEU A 53 6.47 14.28 6.83
N ALA A 54 5.16 14.10 6.99
CA ALA A 54 4.21 14.19 5.87
C ALA A 54 3.99 15.62 5.36
N ASN A 55 4.21 16.64 6.21
CA ASN A 55 4.02 18.05 5.85
C ASN A 55 5.27 18.71 5.27
N GLN A 56 6.41 18.04 5.22
CA GLN A 56 7.61 18.60 4.60
C GLN A 56 7.36 18.94 3.13
N PRO A 57 7.85 20.07 2.63
CA PRO A 57 7.69 20.43 1.23
C PRO A 57 8.22 19.33 0.28
N GLY A 58 7.38 18.89 -0.66
CA GLY A 58 7.76 17.83 -1.59
C GLY A 58 7.76 16.41 -1.01
N SER A 59 7.30 16.23 0.24
CA SER A 59 7.26 14.92 0.90
C SER A 59 6.41 13.92 0.13
N ARG A 60 6.95 12.72 -0.06
CA ARG A 60 6.26 11.55 -0.63
C ARG A 60 6.25 10.36 0.33
N VAL A 61 6.50 10.61 1.62
CA VAL A 61 6.62 9.54 2.64
C VAL A 61 5.36 8.70 2.78
N ALA A 62 4.17 9.26 2.46
CA ALA A 62 2.90 8.53 2.50
C ALA A 62 2.90 7.27 1.61
N ASN A 63 3.69 7.29 0.52
CA ASN A 63 3.82 6.20 -0.45
C ASN A 63 5.15 5.43 -0.33
N TYR A 64 5.92 5.72 0.72
CA TYR A 64 7.16 4.98 0.96
C TYR A 64 6.84 3.50 1.24
N ARG A 65 7.66 2.62 0.66
CA ARG A 65 7.54 1.17 0.80
C ARG A 65 8.64 0.65 1.70
N GLY A 66 8.26 0.10 2.83
CA GLY A 66 9.20 -0.55 3.73
C GLY A 66 9.74 -1.87 3.19
N TYR A 67 10.56 -2.55 3.97
CA TYR A 67 11.25 -3.80 3.60
C TYR A 67 10.29 -4.91 3.09
N LYS A 68 9.09 -5.02 3.67
CA LYS A 68 8.05 -5.97 3.24
C LYS A 68 7.18 -5.44 2.09
N GLY A 69 7.56 -4.34 1.47
CA GLY A 69 6.76 -3.67 0.45
C GLY A 69 5.52 -2.96 1.00
N ASP A 70 5.31 -2.99 2.31
CA ASP A 70 4.18 -2.31 2.96
C ASP A 70 4.36 -0.79 2.89
N THR A 71 3.27 -0.09 2.59
CA THR A 71 3.15 1.35 2.86
C THR A 71 2.49 1.58 4.23
N ALA A 72 2.51 2.81 4.71
CA ALA A 72 1.78 3.19 5.92
C ALA A 72 0.30 2.79 5.84
N LEU A 73 -0.33 2.94 4.67
CA LEU A 73 -1.73 2.57 4.47
C LEU A 73 -2.00 1.08 4.68
N HIS A 74 -1.09 0.19 4.27
CA HIS A 74 -1.20 -1.26 4.56
C HIS A 74 -1.16 -1.53 6.07
N ILE A 75 -0.23 -0.88 6.78
CA ILE A 75 -0.03 -1.08 8.22
C ILE A 75 -1.29 -0.70 9.00
N VAL A 76 -1.82 0.52 8.77
CA VAL A 76 -2.99 1.01 9.50
C VAL A 76 -4.26 0.26 9.12
N THR A 77 -4.37 -0.24 7.88
CA THR A 77 -5.48 -1.09 7.46
C THR A 77 -5.49 -2.40 8.24
N ARG A 78 -4.33 -3.09 8.37
CA ARG A 78 -4.23 -4.31 9.17
C ARG A 78 -4.54 -4.09 10.65
N LYS A 79 -4.18 -2.92 11.18
CA LYS A 79 -4.49 -2.53 12.56
C LYS A 79 -5.94 -2.08 12.76
N ARG A 80 -6.73 -1.92 11.68
CA ARG A 80 -8.11 -1.40 11.69
C ARG A 80 -8.22 0.04 12.23
N GLU A 81 -7.21 0.86 11.97
CA GLU A 81 -7.12 2.24 12.45
C GLU A 81 -7.75 3.21 11.44
N LEU A 82 -9.08 3.37 11.47
CA LEU A 82 -9.82 4.17 10.49
C LEU A 82 -9.36 5.63 10.39
N GLN A 83 -9.06 6.25 11.52
CA GLN A 83 -8.60 7.64 11.55
C GLN A 83 -7.28 7.82 10.78
N TRP A 84 -6.35 6.87 10.97
CA TRP A 84 -5.10 6.85 10.23
C TRP A 84 -5.29 6.55 8.74
N VAL A 85 -6.23 5.68 8.38
CA VAL A 85 -6.59 5.44 6.96
C VAL A 85 -7.06 6.76 6.33
N GLY A 86 -7.98 7.48 6.97
CA GLY A 86 -8.46 8.77 6.48
C GLY A 86 -7.34 9.82 6.38
N PHE A 87 -6.50 9.91 7.41
CA PHE A 87 -5.35 10.82 7.42
C PHE A 87 -4.40 10.55 6.25
N LEU A 88 -3.97 9.30 6.08
CA LEU A 88 -3.01 8.93 5.03
C LEU A 88 -3.56 9.17 3.63
N LEU A 89 -4.82 8.80 3.38
CA LEU A 89 -5.48 9.06 2.09
C LEU A 89 -5.60 10.56 1.78
N ASN A 90 -5.83 11.39 2.80
CA ASN A 90 -5.84 12.85 2.64
C ASN A 90 -4.43 13.43 2.44
N LYS A 91 -3.38 12.74 2.89
CA LYS A 91 -1.96 13.09 2.63
C LYS A 91 -1.44 12.52 1.32
N GLY A 92 -2.31 11.98 0.47
CA GLY A 92 -1.95 11.48 -0.86
C GLY A 92 -1.36 10.06 -0.87
N ALA A 93 -1.66 9.25 0.16
CA ALA A 93 -1.36 7.83 0.09
C ALA A 93 -2.13 7.19 -1.07
N ASP A 94 -1.41 6.49 -1.95
CA ASP A 94 -2.01 5.78 -3.08
C ASP A 94 -2.58 4.42 -2.60
N PRO A 95 -3.91 4.22 -2.65
CA PRO A 95 -4.54 2.98 -2.25
C PRO A 95 -4.30 1.82 -3.23
N ASN A 96 -3.59 2.06 -4.32
CA ASN A 96 -3.33 1.07 -5.38
C ASN A 96 -1.95 0.42 -5.30
N ILE A 97 -1.10 0.86 -4.39
CA ILE A 97 0.19 0.21 -4.16
C ILE A 97 -0.06 -1.16 -3.54
N GLY A 98 0.52 -2.22 -4.13
CA GLY A 98 0.49 -3.56 -3.54
C GLY A 98 1.73 -3.81 -2.67
N ASP A 99 1.59 -4.59 -1.60
CA ASP A 99 2.72 -5.07 -0.79
C ASP A 99 3.55 -6.14 -1.52
N SER A 100 4.43 -6.86 -0.81
CA SER A 100 5.23 -7.94 -1.39
C SER A 100 4.40 -9.11 -1.94
N ASN A 101 3.15 -9.29 -1.51
CA ASN A 101 2.22 -10.28 -2.05
C ASN A 101 1.37 -9.69 -3.19
N GLY A 102 1.51 -8.41 -3.48
CA GLY A 102 0.65 -7.66 -4.38
C GLY A 102 -0.69 -7.29 -3.76
N ASP A 103 -0.88 -7.55 -2.46
CA ASP A 103 -2.12 -7.16 -1.78
C ASP A 103 -2.19 -5.64 -1.66
N THR A 104 -3.22 -5.04 -2.26
CA THR A 104 -3.51 -3.63 -2.04
C THR A 104 -4.19 -3.44 -0.67
N PRO A 105 -4.17 -2.23 -0.09
CA PRO A 105 -4.94 -1.95 1.12
C PRO A 105 -6.41 -2.35 1.04
N LEU A 106 -7.03 -2.23 -0.15
CA LEU A 106 -8.42 -2.67 -0.38
C LEU A 106 -8.59 -4.19 -0.28
N ILE A 107 -7.62 -4.98 -0.81
CA ILE A 107 -7.62 -6.45 -0.68
C ILE A 107 -7.47 -6.84 0.79
N ILE A 108 -6.57 -6.17 1.53
CA ILE A 108 -6.39 -6.40 2.97
C ILE A 108 -7.68 -6.07 3.73
N ALA A 109 -8.29 -4.90 3.46
CA ALA A 109 -9.56 -4.51 4.09
C ALA A 109 -10.66 -5.55 3.84
N ALA A 110 -10.72 -6.11 2.62
CA ALA A 110 -11.64 -7.19 2.28
C ALA A 110 -11.39 -8.48 3.09
N GLY A 111 -10.11 -8.82 3.30
CA GLY A 111 -9.72 -10.00 4.08
C GLY A 111 -10.10 -9.93 5.55
N ILE A 112 -10.04 -8.74 6.14
CA ILE A 112 -10.32 -8.54 7.58
C ILE A 112 -11.71 -7.97 7.88
N GLY A 113 -12.55 -7.77 6.88
CA GLY A 113 -13.89 -7.23 7.06
C GLY A 113 -13.91 -5.76 7.50
N PHE A 114 -13.02 -4.91 6.94
CA PHE A 114 -12.92 -3.50 7.31
C PHE A 114 -13.67 -2.62 6.31
N GLU A 115 -15.00 -2.59 6.43
CA GLU A 115 -15.92 -1.95 5.48
C GLU A 115 -15.68 -0.45 5.32
N GLU A 116 -15.52 0.26 6.43
CA GLU A 116 -15.38 1.72 6.43
C GLU A 116 -14.08 2.14 5.72
N ALA A 117 -12.99 1.41 5.96
CA ALA A 117 -11.72 1.66 5.28
C ALA A 117 -11.84 1.36 3.78
N ALA A 118 -12.51 0.26 3.40
CA ALA A 118 -12.74 -0.07 2.01
C ALA A 118 -13.55 1.01 1.29
N ALA A 119 -14.62 1.52 1.91
CA ALA A 119 -15.42 2.63 1.37
C ALA A 119 -14.58 3.90 1.17
N TYR A 120 -13.73 4.23 2.16
CA TYR A 120 -12.84 5.39 2.08
C TYR A 120 -11.83 5.24 0.92
N MET A 121 -11.20 4.07 0.79
CA MET A 121 -10.25 3.78 -0.28
C MET A 121 -10.91 3.86 -1.66
N LEU A 122 -12.11 3.29 -1.82
CA LEU A 122 -12.87 3.38 -3.07
C LEU A 122 -13.21 4.84 -3.44
N ALA A 123 -13.63 5.65 -2.47
CA ALA A 123 -13.89 7.08 -2.67
C ALA A 123 -12.61 7.85 -3.07
N LYS A 124 -11.44 7.39 -2.66
CA LYS A 124 -10.12 7.96 -2.98
C LYS A 124 -9.45 7.32 -4.21
N GLY A 125 -10.19 6.56 -5.01
CA GLY A 125 -9.72 6.05 -6.30
C GLY A 125 -9.02 4.68 -6.23
N ALA A 126 -9.28 3.88 -5.20
CA ALA A 126 -8.84 2.50 -5.21
C ALA A 126 -9.45 1.75 -6.41
N LYS A 127 -8.59 1.04 -7.15
CA LYS A 127 -9.00 0.19 -8.27
C LYS A 127 -9.70 -1.05 -7.73
N VAL A 128 -11.02 -1.11 -7.90
CA VAL A 128 -11.86 -2.17 -7.33
C VAL A 128 -11.44 -3.58 -7.78
N ASP A 129 -10.98 -3.72 -9.03
CA ASP A 129 -10.55 -4.98 -9.63
C ASP A 129 -9.02 -5.15 -9.69
N ALA A 130 -8.26 -4.41 -8.84
CA ALA A 130 -6.84 -4.69 -8.64
C ALA A 130 -6.65 -6.12 -8.16
N ILE A 131 -5.57 -6.77 -8.62
CA ILE A 131 -5.26 -8.17 -8.26
C ILE A 131 -3.94 -8.26 -7.50
N ASN A 132 -3.89 -9.21 -6.57
CA ASN A 132 -2.65 -9.62 -5.94
C ASN A 132 -1.86 -10.62 -6.81
N ARG A 133 -0.73 -11.16 -6.30
CA ARG A 133 0.08 -12.15 -7.04
C ARG A 133 -0.65 -13.45 -7.33
N ARG A 134 -1.67 -13.81 -6.53
CA ARG A 134 -2.53 -14.97 -6.75
C ARG A 134 -3.64 -14.70 -7.78
N GLY A 135 -3.76 -13.46 -8.27
CA GLY A 135 -4.81 -13.05 -9.18
C GLY A 135 -6.14 -12.73 -8.49
N GLU A 136 -6.16 -12.71 -7.16
CA GLU A 136 -7.36 -12.45 -6.37
C GLU A 136 -7.68 -10.96 -6.35
N THR A 137 -8.95 -10.61 -6.52
CA THR A 137 -9.49 -9.27 -6.31
C THR A 137 -9.99 -9.12 -4.87
N ALA A 138 -10.24 -7.88 -4.43
CA ALA A 138 -10.89 -7.61 -3.14
C ALA A 138 -12.26 -8.33 -3.05
N LEU A 139 -13.01 -8.41 -4.15
CA LEU A 139 -14.29 -9.13 -4.17
C LEU A 139 -14.10 -10.63 -3.96
N ALA A 140 -13.11 -11.27 -4.59
CA ALA A 140 -12.83 -12.69 -4.39
C ALA A 140 -12.50 -12.99 -2.92
N VAL A 141 -11.65 -12.16 -2.32
CA VAL A 141 -11.27 -12.30 -0.90
C VAL A 141 -12.48 -12.08 0.01
N ALA A 142 -13.31 -11.05 -0.23
CA ALA A 142 -14.52 -10.79 0.55
C ALA A 142 -15.51 -11.96 0.50
N VAL A 143 -15.69 -12.60 -0.66
CA VAL A 143 -16.54 -13.79 -0.81
C VAL A 143 -15.97 -14.97 -0.03
N GLN A 144 -14.68 -15.26 -0.16
CA GLN A 144 -14.01 -16.35 0.56
C GLN A 144 -14.07 -16.15 2.08
N GLN A 145 -13.96 -14.91 2.56
CA GLN A 145 -14.05 -14.54 3.97
C GLN A 145 -15.50 -14.36 4.45
N ARG A 146 -16.51 -14.61 3.60
CA ARG A 146 -17.94 -14.49 3.94
C ARG A 146 -18.33 -13.15 4.51
N GLN A 147 -17.92 -12.07 3.83
CA GLN A 147 -18.16 -10.68 4.24
C GLN A 147 -19.28 -10.04 3.38
N PRO A 148 -20.57 -10.32 3.62
CA PRO A 148 -21.65 -9.92 2.71
C PRO A 148 -21.76 -8.41 2.52
N ARG A 149 -21.49 -7.60 3.56
CA ARG A 149 -21.52 -6.13 3.44
C ARG A 149 -20.40 -5.60 2.56
N LEU A 150 -19.18 -6.17 2.67
CA LEU A 150 -18.09 -5.83 1.77
C LEU A 150 -18.34 -6.31 0.35
N VAL A 151 -18.91 -7.49 0.16
CA VAL A 151 -19.34 -7.98 -1.15
C VAL A 151 -20.31 -6.98 -1.79
N GLU A 152 -21.32 -6.55 -1.05
CA GLU A 152 -22.29 -5.55 -1.52
C GLU A 152 -21.60 -4.21 -1.89
N LEU A 153 -20.74 -3.71 -1.02
CA LEU A 153 -19.98 -2.47 -1.24
C LEU A 153 -19.13 -2.55 -2.52
N LEU A 154 -18.37 -3.64 -2.69
CA LEU A 154 -17.49 -3.84 -3.83
C LEU A 154 -18.28 -4.00 -5.14
N LEU A 155 -19.39 -4.74 -5.13
CA LEU A 155 -20.27 -4.87 -6.29
C LEU A 155 -20.87 -3.52 -6.70
N LYS A 156 -21.37 -2.73 -5.75
CA LYS A 156 -21.84 -1.35 -5.99
C LYS A 156 -20.73 -0.44 -6.55
N ALA A 157 -19.50 -0.68 -6.16
CA ALA A 157 -18.34 0.04 -6.69
C ALA A 157 -17.90 -0.45 -8.09
N GLY A 158 -18.57 -1.47 -8.63
CA GLY A 158 -18.32 -1.98 -9.98
C GLY A 158 -17.33 -3.14 -10.04
N ALA A 159 -17.11 -3.86 -8.95
CA ALA A 159 -16.26 -5.06 -8.95
C ALA A 159 -16.81 -6.13 -9.91
N ASN A 160 -15.91 -6.77 -10.65
CA ASN A 160 -16.26 -7.84 -11.58
C ASN A 160 -16.40 -9.19 -10.85
N PRO A 161 -17.62 -9.77 -10.73
CA PRO A 161 -17.82 -11.04 -10.04
C PRO A 161 -17.34 -12.26 -10.82
N ASP A 162 -16.99 -12.08 -12.10
CA ASP A 162 -16.60 -13.17 -12.99
C ASP A 162 -15.08 -13.19 -13.27
N LYS A 163 -14.30 -12.34 -12.57
CA LYS A 163 -12.85 -12.30 -12.71
C LYS A 163 -12.21 -13.42 -11.90
N ALA A 164 -11.76 -14.46 -12.61
CA ALA A 164 -11.14 -15.64 -12.00
C ALA A 164 -9.74 -15.32 -11.41
N ASP A 165 -9.39 -15.97 -10.30
CA ASP A 165 -8.04 -15.94 -9.76
C ASP A 165 -7.10 -16.86 -10.56
N ARG A 166 -5.77 -16.73 -10.31
CA ARG A 166 -4.75 -17.47 -11.07
C ARG A 166 -4.41 -18.84 -10.47
N VAL A 167 -4.79 -19.07 -9.21
CA VAL A 167 -4.39 -20.28 -8.47
C VAL A 167 -5.43 -21.37 -8.64
N SER A 168 -6.71 -21.03 -8.40
CA SER A 168 -7.81 -21.99 -8.48
C SER A 168 -8.56 -21.94 -9.82
N GLY A 169 -8.45 -20.80 -10.53
CA GLY A 169 -9.25 -20.52 -11.72
C GLY A 169 -10.71 -20.17 -11.40
N TYR A 170 -11.06 -20.00 -10.13
CA TYR A 170 -12.42 -19.66 -9.71
C TYR A 170 -12.63 -18.15 -9.66
N SER A 171 -13.79 -17.74 -10.13
CA SER A 171 -14.29 -16.37 -9.96
C SER A 171 -14.96 -16.18 -8.58
N PRO A 172 -15.17 -14.94 -8.12
CA PRO A 172 -16.01 -14.65 -6.95
C PRO A 172 -17.39 -15.34 -7.01
N ARG A 173 -18.01 -15.36 -8.18
CA ARG A 173 -19.28 -16.07 -8.42
C ARG A 173 -19.16 -17.58 -8.21
N ASP A 174 -18.08 -18.19 -8.67
CA ASP A 174 -17.87 -19.64 -8.51
C ASP A 174 -17.63 -20.00 -7.06
N TYR A 175 -16.87 -19.19 -6.32
CA TYR A 175 -16.72 -19.36 -4.86
C TYR A 175 -18.06 -19.25 -4.15
N ALA A 176 -18.91 -18.26 -4.51
CA ALA A 176 -20.23 -18.09 -3.91
C ALA A 176 -21.17 -19.25 -4.22
N LYS A 177 -21.16 -19.81 -5.43
CA LYS A 177 -21.94 -20.99 -5.81
C LYS A 177 -21.56 -22.24 -5.03
N ARG A 178 -20.27 -22.37 -4.70
CA ARG A 178 -19.75 -23.53 -3.94
C ARG A 178 -19.99 -23.42 -2.44
N ASP A 179 -20.17 -22.22 -1.90
CA ASP A 179 -20.43 -22.01 -0.46
C ASP A 179 -21.93 -22.06 -0.16
N THR A 180 -22.43 -23.28 -0.01
CA THR A 180 -23.84 -23.52 0.32
C THR A 180 -24.25 -23.00 1.70
N ARG A 181 -23.28 -22.67 2.57
CA ARG A 181 -23.55 -22.17 3.93
C ARG A 181 -23.90 -20.68 3.95
N ASN A 182 -23.58 -19.95 2.88
CA ASN A 182 -23.89 -18.52 2.79
C ASN A 182 -24.53 -18.15 1.44
N PRO A 183 -25.79 -18.56 1.21
CA PRO A 183 -26.49 -18.28 -0.05
C PRO A 183 -26.75 -16.78 -0.27
N GLN A 184 -26.63 -15.96 0.78
CA GLN A 184 -26.82 -14.51 0.68
C GLN A 184 -25.79 -13.87 -0.27
N ILE A 185 -24.53 -14.31 -0.24
CA ILE A 185 -23.47 -13.76 -1.09
C ILE A 185 -23.78 -14.02 -2.57
N LEU A 186 -24.20 -15.23 -2.92
CA LEU A 186 -24.60 -15.53 -4.29
C LEU A 186 -25.77 -14.64 -4.75
N ARG A 187 -26.79 -14.46 -3.90
CA ARG A 187 -27.92 -13.57 -4.20
C ARG A 187 -27.45 -12.13 -4.46
N LEU A 188 -26.50 -11.60 -3.65
CA LEU A 188 -25.95 -10.27 -3.86
C LEU A 188 -25.26 -10.16 -5.23
N ILE A 189 -24.47 -11.17 -5.62
CA ILE A 189 -23.77 -11.23 -6.90
C ILE A 189 -24.77 -11.28 -8.10
N GLU A 190 -25.89 -11.95 -7.91
CA GLU A 190 -26.91 -12.08 -8.96
C GLU A 190 -27.80 -10.85 -9.10
N THR A 191 -28.06 -10.15 -7.99
CA THR A 191 -29.00 -9.02 -7.95
C THR A 191 -28.33 -7.66 -8.20
N ILE A 192 -27.11 -7.47 -7.72
CA ILE A 192 -26.40 -6.20 -7.88
C ILE A 192 -25.69 -6.18 -9.24
N LYS A 193 -26.24 -5.41 -10.18
CA LYS A 193 -25.56 -5.12 -11.44
C LYS A 193 -24.47 -4.08 -11.20
N PRO A 194 -23.25 -4.28 -11.74
CA PRO A 194 -22.20 -3.26 -11.64
C PRO A 194 -22.72 -1.95 -12.23
N THR A 195 -22.66 -0.88 -11.44
CA THR A 195 -22.89 0.45 -11.98
C THR A 195 -21.75 0.74 -12.93
N LYS A 196 -22.01 0.76 -14.25
CA LYS A 196 -21.07 1.31 -15.23
C LYS A 196 -20.82 2.76 -14.80
N LYS A 197 -19.67 3.05 -14.17
CA LYS A 197 -19.21 4.42 -14.06
C LYS A 197 -19.04 4.89 -15.50
N ALA A 198 -19.92 5.79 -15.94
CA ALA A 198 -19.74 6.46 -17.20
C ALA A 198 -18.35 7.11 -17.18
N VAL A 199 -17.44 6.61 -18.01
CA VAL A 199 -16.18 7.29 -18.29
C VAL A 199 -16.58 8.50 -19.11
N SER A 200 -16.93 9.60 -18.43
CA SER A 200 -17.03 10.91 -19.08
C SER A 200 -15.61 11.39 -19.35
N GLY A 201 -15.01 10.84 -20.42
CA GLY A 201 -13.89 11.49 -21.06
C GLY A 201 -14.36 12.80 -21.70
N PRO A 202 -13.55 13.85 -21.75
CA PRO A 202 -13.91 15.07 -22.45
C PRO A 202 -14.16 14.72 -23.94
N VAL A 203 -15.34 15.06 -24.42
CA VAL A 203 -15.63 15.08 -25.86
C VAL A 203 -14.80 16.22 -26.42
N ILE A 204 -13.69 15.89 -27.08
CA ILE A 204 -12.93 16.87 -27.88
C ILE A 204 -13.69 17.05 -29.19
N ASN A 205 -14.38 18.19 -29.32
CA ASN A 205 -14.84 18.70 -30.59
C ASN A 205 -13.71 19.43 -31.32
#